data_405ef43076b3f45409c457208f596f3a
#
_entry.id   405ef43076b3f45409c457208f596f3a
#
_cell.length_a   1.000
_cell.length_b   1.000
_cell.length_c   1.000
_cell.angle_alpha   90.00
_cell.angle_beta   90.00
_cell.angle_gamma   90.00
#
_symmetry.space_group_name_H-M   'P 1'
#
loop_
_entity.id
_entity.type
_entity.pdbx_description
1 polymer ?
#
loop_
_entity_poly.entity_id
_entity_poly.type
_entity_poly.pdbx_seq_one_letter_code
_entity_poly.pdbx_strand_id
1 'polypeptide(L)'
;YSYASVILGESATAREGVELIGSLIDEQGVCSNDQIIIADNNETWLFAALSGHQWIAMKLADDIASLNPNIGNLTYNVDLDDTENCLHSEGIESMPKENGFAEYTDGKFDVAKTYGEEIGEAGMHQWSRYIQGRDYFMAPLAEGTDYEIVKDEREDARATTGALVHEL
;
A
#
# COMPACT_ATOMS: atom_id res chain seq x y z
N TYR A 1 -21.96 -3.84 0.73
CA TYR A 1 -21.51 -3.66 2.12
C TYR A 1 -20.26 -2.79 2.12
N SER A 2 -20.11 -1.92 3.14
CA SER A 2 -18.87 -1.18 3.36
C SER A 2 -17.97 -2.02 4.25
N TYR A 3 -16.76 -2.32 3.79
CA TYR A 3 -15.75 -3.04 4.58
C TYR A 3 -15.53 -2.39 5.95
N ALA A 4 -15.46 -1.05 6.01
CA ALA A 4 -15.28 -0.33 7.26
C ALA A 4 -16.39 -0.65 8.29
N SER A 5 -17.65 -0.76 7.86
CA SER A 5 -18.75 -1.10 8.76
C SER A 5 -18.68 -2.53 9.30
N VAL A 6 -18.21 -3.47 8.47
CA VAL A 6 -18.04 -4.87 8.87
C VAL A 6 -16.89 -4.99 9.87
N ILE A 7 -15.73 -4.39 9.56
CA ILE A 7 -14.56 -4.41 10.45
C ILE A 7 -14.93 -3.84 11.83
N LEU A 8 -15.51 -2.63 11.85
CA LEU A 8 -15.83 -1.94 13.10
C LEU A 8 -16.90 -2.67 13.93
N GLY A 9 -17.74 -3.48 13.28
CA GLY A 9 -18.80 -4.24 13.96
C GLY A 9 -18.36 -5.61 14.46
N GLU A 10 -17.37 -6.23 13.84
CA GLU A 10 -17.07 -7.66 14.04
C GLU A 10 -15.62 -7.96 14.41
N SER A 11 -14.74 -6.94 14.51
CA SER A 11 -13.33 -7.12 14.87
C SER A 11 -13.00 -6.37 16.16
N ALA A 12 -12.18 -6.99 17.01
CA ALA A 12 -11.72 -6.39 18.26
C ALA A 12 -10.30 -5.80 18.14
N THR A 13 -9.52 -6.25 17.15
CA THR A 13 -8.16 -5.79 16.87
C THR A 13 -7.99 -5.45 15.39
N ALA A 14 -6.92 -4.69 15.08
CA ALA A 14 -6.61 -4.35 13.70
C ALA A 14 -6.30 -5.61 12.87
N ARG A 15 -5.56 -6.57 13.44
CA ARG A 15 -5.25 -7.85 12.78
C ARG A 15 -6.51 -8.66 12.47
N GLU A 16 -7.43 -8.79 13.43
CA GLU A 16 -8.72 -9.46 13.18
C GLU A 16 -9.49 -8.78 12.05
N GLY A 17 -9.43 -7.46 11.96
CA GLY A 17 -10.04 -6.70 10.87
C GLY A 17 -9.42 -6.99 9.50
N VAL A 18 -8.09 -7.14 9.43
CA VAL A 18 -7.38 -7.56 8.23
C VAL A 18 -7.79 -8.96 7.80
N GLU A 19 -7.77 -9.91 8.74
CA GLU A 19 -8.13 -11.31 8.48
C GLU A 19 -9.59 -11.46 8.03
N LEU A 20 -10.49 -10.67 8.62
CA LEU A 20 -11.91 -10.64 8.26
C LEU A 20 -12.12 -10.14 6.82
N ILE A 21 -11.51 -8.99 6.44
CA ILE A 21 -11.62 -8.49 5.06
C ILE A 21 -10.96 -9.47 4.09
N GLY A 22 -9.79 -9.99 4.43
CA GLY A 22 -9.10 -10.97 3.61
C GLY A 22 -10.00 -12.15 3.29
N SER A 23 -10.63 -12.75 4.30
CA SER A 23 -11.55 -13.87 4.13
C SER A 23 -12.78 -13.53 3.28
N LEU A 24 -13.31 -12.31 3.41
CA LEU A 24 -14.42 -11.84 2.56
C LEU A 24 -14.02 -11.70 1.09
N ILE A 25 -12.79 -11.21 0.83
CA ILE A 25 -12.26 -11.10 -0.53
C ILE A 25 -11.94 -12.49 -1.10
N ASP A 26 -11.39 -13.38 -0.30
CA ASP A 26 -11.15 -14.77 -0.70
C ASP A 26 -12.44 -15.48 -1.13
N GLU A 27 -13.56 -15.20 -0.46
CA GLU A 27 -14.86 -15.80 -0.77
C GLU A 27 -15.57 -15.10 -1.92
N GLN A 28 -15.65 -13.78 -1.91
CA GLN A 28 -16.54 -13.01 -2.79
C GLN A 28 -15.81 -12.30 -3.93
N GLY A 29 -14.50 -12.12 -3.81
CA GLY A 29 -13.70 -11.31 -4.71
C GLY A 29 -13.92 -9.81 -4.55
N VAL A 30 -13.12 -9.04 -5.28
CA VAL A 30 -13.16 -7.58 -5.33
C VAL A 30 -12.97 -7.10 -6.76
N CYS A 31 -13.61 -5.98 -7.12
CA CYS A 31 -13.54 -5.40 -8.46
C CYS A 31 -12.79 -4.05 -8.53
N SER A 32 -12.18 -3.62 -7.42
CA SER A 32 -11.46 -2.34 -7.33
C SER A 32 -10.17 -2.50 -6.54
N ASN A 33 -9.18 -1.69 -6.88
CA ASN A 33 -7.89 -1.59 -6.17
C ASN A 33 -8.04 -0.59 -5.02
N ASP A 34 -8.69 -1.00 -3.94
CA ASP A 34 -8.89 -0.14 -2.78
C ASP A 34 -7.79 -0.35 -1.75
N GLN A 35 -7.36 0.74 -1.13
CA GLN A 35 -6.46 0.72 0.02
C GLN A 35 -7.23 1.14 1.27
N ILE A 36 -7.02 0.42 2.37
CA ILE A 36 -7.68 0.64 3.64
C ILE A 36 -6.63 0.64 4.75
N ILE A 37 -6.65 1.65 5.61
CA ILE A 37 -5.86 1.66 6.83
C ILE A 37 -6.72 1.12 7.95
N ILE A 38 -6.24 0.08 8.64
CA ILE A 38 -6.90 -0.58 9.75
C ILE A 38 -5.97 -0.45 10.96
N ALA A 39 -6.46 0.18 12.03
CA ALA A 39 -5.63 0.48 13.20
C ALA A 39 -6.40 0.24 14.51
N ASP A 40 -5.66 -0.16 15.52
CA ASP A 40 -6.09 -0.16 16.91
C ASP A 40 -5.06 0.57 17.81
N ASN A 41 -5.10 0.36 19.11
CA ASN A 41 -4.16 1.00 20.04
C ASN A 41 -2.73 0.43 19.99
N ASN A 42 -2.51 -0.69 19.31
CA ASN A 42 -1.27 -1.45 19.36
C ASN A 42 -0.60 -1.55 17.98
N GLU A 43 -1.38 -1.50 16.89
CA GLU A 43 -0.84 -1.72 15.55
C GLU A 43 -1.65 -1.03 14.46
N THR A 44 -0.99 -0.78 13.36
CA THR A 44 -1.59 -0.21 12.15
C THR A 44 -1.23 -1.08 10.95
N TRP A 45 -2.23 -1.40 10.14
CA TRP A 45 -2.09 -2.17 8.91
C TRP A 45 -2.53 -1.36 7.71
N LEU A 46 -1.75 -1.44 6.64
CA LEU A 46 -2.16 -1.02 5.31
C LEU A 46 -2.64 -2.24 4.54
N PHE A 47 -3.92 -2.31 4.28
CA PHE A 47 -4.57 -3.34 3.48
C PHE A 47 -4.75 -2.85 2.05
N ALA A 48 -4.41 -3.66 1.06
CA ALA A 48 -4.64 -3.40 -0.35
C ALA A 48 -5.41 -4.57 -0.99
N ALA A 49 -6.58 -4.28 -1.51
CA ALA A 49 -7.27 -5.16 -2.44
C ALA A 49 -6.59 -5.05 -3.81
N LEU A 50 -6.21 -6.16 -4.41
CA LEU A 50 -5.41 -6.16 -5.63
C LEU A 50 -6.23 -6.44 -6.87
N SER A 51 -6.75 -7.65 -7.02
CA SER A 51 -7.57 -8.04 -8.16
C SER A 51 -8.28 -9.37 -7.89
N GLY A 52 -9.55 -9.47 -8.24
CA GLY A 52 -10.31 -10.69 -8.05
C GLY A 52 -10.35 -11.12 -6.60
N HIS A 53 -9.74 -12.24 -6.27
CA HIS A 53 -9.63 -12.77 -4.90
C HIS A 53 -8.27 -12.47 -4.25
N GLN A 54 -7.45 -11.57 -4.83
CA GLN A 54 -6.11 -11.30 -4.35
C GLN A 54 -6.07 -10.02 -3.51
N TRP A 55 -5.38 -10.09 -2.40
CA TRP A 55 -5.17 -9.01 -1.46
C TRP A 55 -3.85 -9.16 -0.71
N ILE A 56 -3.38 -8.08 -0.13
CA ILE A 56 -2.21 -8.02 0.74
C ILE A 56 -2.45 -7.01 1.86
N ALA A 57 -1.90 -7.28 3.03
CA ALA A 57 -1.89 -6.34 4.15
C ALA A 57 -0.50 -6.32 4.79
N MET A 58 -0.01 -5.11 5.07
CA MET A 58 1.30 -4.89 5.65
C MET A 58 1.15 -4.14 6.96
N LYS A 59 1.75 -4.68 8.02
CA LYS A 59 1.84 -3.99 9.30
C LYS A 59 2.85 -2.85 9.17
N LEU A 60 2.45 -1.66 9.55
CA LEU A 60 3.32 -0.49 9.56
C LEU A 60 4.13 -0.49 10.86
N ALA A 61 5.42 -0.19 10.78
CA ALA A 61 6.25 -0.02 11.96
C ALA A 61 5.86 1.26 12.74
N ASP A 62 6.17 1.30 14.03
CA ASP A 62 5.72 2.39 14.91
C ASP A 62 6.44 3.72 14.68
N ASP A 63 7.59 3.69 14.01
CA ASP A 63 8.50 4.82 13.77
C ASP A 63 8.53 5.30 12.32
N ILE A 64 7.48 5.02 11.55
CA ILE A 64 7.39 5.39 10.14
C ILE A 64 6.22 6.32 9.84
N ALA A 65 6.34 7.05 8.73
CA ALA A 65 5.23 7.75 8.09
C ALA A 65 4.89 7.08 6.76
N SER A 66 3.61 6.80 6.52
CA SER A 66 3.11 6.20 5.28
C SER A 66 2.26 7.20 4.51
N LEU A 67 2.53 7.32 3.20
CA LEU A 67 1.83 8.19 2.28
C LEU A 67 1.18 7.37 1.19
N ASN A 68 -0.14 7.36 1.17
CA ASN A 68 -0.93 6.53 0.27
C ASN A 68 -1.85 7.39 -0.59
N PRO A 69 -1.39 7.89 -1.75
CA PRO A 69 -2.23 8.64 -2.68
C PRO A 69 -3.25 7.74 -3.37
N ASN A 70 -4.25 8.35 -4.01
CA ASN A 70 -5.28 7.63 -4.77
C ASN A 70 -4.77 7.15 -6.14
N ILE A 71 -3.82 6.25 -6.12
CA ILE A 71 -3.36 5.52 -7.30
C ILE A 71 -3.48 4.02 -7.00
N GLY A 72 -4.05 3.26 -7.91
CA GLY A 72 -4.14 1.81 -7.83
C GLY A 72 -2.78 1.16 -8.07
N ASN A 73 -1.76 1.62 -7.34
CA ASN A 73 -0.37 1.26 -7.56
C ASN A 73 0.33 0.97 -6.24
N LEU A 74 0.95 -0.20 -6.16
CA LEU A 74 1.88 -0.52 -5.09
C LEU A 74 3.25 0.06 -5.47
N THR A 75 3.70 1.07 -4.75
CA THR A 75 4.97 1.76 -5.03
C THR A 75 6.17 1.14 -4.33
N TYR A 76 5.96 0.06 -3.62
CA TYR A 76 7.00 -0.70 -2.90
C TYR A 76 6.68 -2.20 -2.93
N ASN A 77 7.69 -3.02 -2.75
CA ASN A 77 7.54 -4.45 -2.64
C ASN A 77 7.65 -4.89 -1.18
N VAL A 78 7.10 -6.06 -0.86
CA VAL A 78 7.02 -6.60 0.50
C VAL A 78 7.59 -8.01 0.54
N ASP A 79 8.00 -8.46 1.72
CA ASP A 79 8.41 -9.82 1.96
C ASP A 79 7.19 -10.68 2.34
N LEU A 80 6.75 -11.54 1.41
CA LEU A 80 5.61 -12.42 1.62
C LEU A 80 5.90 -13.54 2.64
N ASP A 81 7.16 -13.83 2.94
CA ASP A 81 7.55 -14.84 3.92
C ASP A 81 7.47 -14.31 5.36
N ASP A 82 7.36 -12.99 5.54
CA ASP A 82 7.19 -12.35 6.84
C ASP A 82 5.73 -12.41 7.31
N THR A 83 5.30 -13.57 7.77
CA THR A 83 3.91 -13.81 8.21
C THR A 83 3.49 -13.05 9.47
N GLU A 84 4.41 -12.41 10.18
CA GLU A 84 4.11 -11.55 11.32
C GLU A 84 3.64 -10.16 10.85
N ASN A 85 4.30 -9.61 9.83
CA ASN A 85 4.07 -8.24 9.36
C ASN A 85 3.42 -8.17 7.97
N CYS A 86 3.25 -9.32 7.31
CA CYS A 86 2.59 -9.40 6.02
C CYS A 86 1.56 -10.54 6.00
N LEU A 87 0.31 -10.20 5.69
CA LEU A 87 -0.76 -11.16 5.45
C LEU A 87 -1.24 -10.99 4.01
N HIS A 88 -1.58 -12.10 3.35
CA HIS A 88 -2.00 -12.05 1.96
C HIS A 88 -2.86 -13.24 1.57
N SER A 89 -3.55 -13.14 0.43
CA SER A 89 -4.28 -14.24 -0.17
C SER A 89 -3.35 -15.40 -0.56
N GLU A 90 -3.83 -16.63 -0.47
CA GLU A 90 -3.06 -17.82 -0.82
C GLU A 90 -2.61 -17.82 -2.30
N GLY A 91 -3.44 -17.25 -3.18
CA GLY A 91 -3.20 -17.19 -4.63
C GLY A 91 -2.36 -16.01 -5.11
N ILE A 92 -1.79 -15.19 -4.23
CA ILE A 92 -1.13 -13.93 -4.60
C ILE A 92 -0.01 -14.08 -5.64
N GLU A 93 0.75 -15.17 -5.62
CA GLU A 93 1.77 -15.49 -6.62
C GLU A 93 1.28 -16.48 -7.67
N SER A 94 0.54 -17.52 -7.27
CA SER A 94 0.14 -18.59 -8.17
C SER A 94 -0.81 -18.11 -9.26
N MET A 95 -1.78 -17.26 -8.92
CA MET A 95 -2.76 -16.75 -9.87
C MET A 95 -2.10 -15.93 -11.00
N PRO A 96 -1.25 -14.91 -10.76
CA PRO A 96 -0.58 -14.20 -11.83
C PRO A 96 0.40 -15.08 -12.62
N LYS A 97 1.04 -16.05 -11.97
CA LYS A 97 1.93 -17.00 -12.63
C LYS A 97 1.19 -17.87 -13.63
N GLU A 98 0.06 -18.42 -13.25
CA GLU A 98 -0.79 -19.24 -14.11
C GLU A 98 -1.38 -18.45 -15.28
N ASN A 99 -1.61 -17.16 -15.10
CA ASN A 99 -2.15 -16.25 -16.12
C ASN A 99 -1.08 -15.48 -16.91
N GLY A 100 0.21 -15.69 -16.62
CA GLY A 100 1.33 -15.20 -17.43
C GLY A 100 1.69 -13.72 -17.24
N PHE A 101 1.31 -13.11 -16.10
CA PHE A 101 1.65 -11.71 -15.79
C PHE A 101 2.42 -11.53 -14.46
N ALA A 102 2.88 -12.63 -13.86
CA ALA A 102 3.71 -12.56 -12.66
C ALA A 102 5.08 -11.95 -12.98
N GLU A 103 5.48 -10.96 -12.22
CA GLU A 103 6.76 -10.28 -12.33
C GLU A 103 7.69 -10.66 -11.17
N TYR A 104 8.99 -10.70 -11.46
CA TYR A 104 10.02 -11.10 -10.52
C TYR A 104 11.17 -10.10 -10.52
N THR A 105 11.71 -9.78 -9.34
CA THR A 105 12.92 -8.98 -9.17
C THR A 105 13.94 -9.79 -8.38
N ASP A 106 15.15 -9.95 -8.92
CA ASP A 106 16.23 -10.74 -8.33
C ASP A 106 15.80 -12.18 -7.94
N GLY A 107 14.90 -12.77 -8.73
CA GLY A 107 14.39 -14.13 -8.54
C GLY A 107 13.31 -14.28 -7.47
N LYS A 108 12.89 -13.18 -6.84
CA LYS A 108 11.76 -13.13 -5.91
C LYS A 108 10.52 -12.55 -6.59
N PHE A 109 9.35 -13.05 -6.24
CA PHE A 109 8.08 -12.53 -6.72
C PHE A 109 7.92 -11.05 -6.31
N ASP A 110 7.57 -10.21 -7.27
CA ASP A 110 7.43 -8.77 -7.08
C ASP A 110 5.95 -8.36 -7.13
N VAL A 111 5.36 -8.19 -5.95
CA VAL A 111 3.93 -7.84 -5.81
C VAL A 111 3.65 -6.48 -6.44
N ALA A 112 4.53 -5.50 -6.22
CA ALA A 112 4.35 -4.15 -6.71
C ALA A 112 4.38 -4.09 -8.25
N LYS A 113 5.28 -4.83 -8.89
CA LYS A 113 5.34 -4.91 -10.35
C LYS A 113 4.21 -5.74 -10.95
N THR A 114 3.81 -6.80 -10.24
CA THR A 114 2.74 -7.71 -10.73
C THR A 114 1.38 -7.05 -10.71
N TYR A 115 1.04 -6.34 -9.61
CA TYR A 115 -0.30 -5.81 -9.38
C TYR A 115 -0.38 -4.28 -9.50
N GLY A 116 0.77 -3.60 -9.48
CA GLY A 116 0.81 -2.15 -9.62
C GLY A 116 0.40 -1.68 -11.02
N GLU A 117 -0.23 -0.53 -11.09
CA GLU A 117 -0.58 0.12 -12.35
C GLU A 117 0.54 1.05 -12.80
N GLU A 118 0.76 1.14 -14.12
CA GLU A 118 1.58 2.20 -14.67
C GLU A 118 0.94 3.56 -14.39
N ILE A 119 1.73 4.48 -13.83
CA ILE A 119 1.28 5.84 -13.57
C ILE A 119 1.20 6.57 -14.91
N GLY A 120 0.03 6.56 -15.51
CA GLY A 120 -0.25 7.32 -16.71
C GLY A 120 -0.39 8.83 -16.43
N GLU A 121 -0.58 9.61 -17.49
CA GLU A 121 -0.74 11.07 -17.40
C GLU A 121 -1.84 11.50 -16.41
N ALA A 122 -2.96 10.78 -16.37
CA ALA A 122 -4.07 11.03 -15.45
C ALA A 122 -3.71 10.79 -13.97
N GLY A 123 -2.76 9.92 -13.69
CA GLY A 123 -2.30 9.61 -12.32
C GLY A 123 -1.23 10.56 -11.78
N MET A 124 -0.62 11.38 -12.64
CA MET A 124 0.51 12.24 -12.24
C MET A 124 0.17 13.23 -11.11
N HIS A 125 -1.08 13.71 -11.05
CA HIS A 125 -1.50 14.62 -9.97
C HIS A 125 -1.54 13.92 -8.60
N GLN A 126 -1.79 12.60 -8.54
CA GLN A 126 -1.74 11.81 -7.31
C GLN A 126 -0.29 11.54 -6.90
N TRP A 127 0.57 11.32 -7.88
CA TRP A 127 2.01 11.18 -7.67
C TRP A 127 2.64 12.45 -7.12
N SER A 128 2.20 13.63 -7.60
CA SER A 128 2.58 14.93 -7.02
C SER A 128 2.25 15.03 -5.54
N ARG A 129 1.08 14.52 -5.11
CA ARG A 129 0.68 14.50 -3.69
C ARG A 129 1.60 13.61 -2.85
N TYR A 130 1.99 12.46 -3.38
CA TYR A 130 2.98 11.60 -2.73
C TYR A 130 4.32 12.30 -2.54
N ILE A 131 4.87 12.91 -3.61
CA ILE A 131 6.16 13.60 -3.58
C ILE A 131 6.13 14.77 -2.57
N GLN A 132 5.10 15.60 -2.61
CA GLN A 132 4.97 16.72 -1.67
C GLN A 132 4.91 16.24 -0.21
N GLY A 133 4.13 15.20 0.07
CA GLY A 133 4.05 14.63 1.42
C GLY A 133 5.38 14.03 1.86
N ARG A 134 6.05 13.27 1.00
CA ARG A 134 7.38 12.71 1.28
C ARG A 134 8.38 13.83 1.59
N ASP A 135 8.44 14.85 0.76
CA ASP A 135 9.39 15.95 0.93
C ASP A 135 9.11 16.74 2.21
N TYR A 136 7.84 16.82 2.62
CA TYR A 136 7.46 17.39 3.92
C TYR A 136 8.07 16.61 5.09
N PHE A 137 7.95 15.29 5.09
CA PHE A 137 8.48 14.44 6.18
C PHE A 137 10.00 14.31 6.15
N MET A 138 10.62 14.39 4.97
CA MET A 138 12.07 14.27 4.79
C MET A 138 12.81 15.60 4.99
N ALA A 139 12.11 16.74 4.94
CA ALA A 139 12.75 18.04 5.12
C ALA A 139 13.23 18.22 6.56
N PRO A 140 14.47 18.64 6.79
CA PRO A 140 14.92 19.01 8.13
C PRO A 140 14.06 20.19 8.61
N LEU A 141 13.36 20.01 9.72
CA LEU A 141 12.62 21.07 10.39
C LEU A 141 13.63 22.07 10.94
N ALA A 142 13.90 23.15 10.22
CA ALA A 142 14.62 24.29 10.78
C ALA A 142 13.67 25.04 11.74
N GLU A 143 14.13 25.27 12.95
CA GLU A 143 13.38 25.99 13.98
C GLU A 143 12.94 27.36 13.45
N GLY A 144 11.62 27.59 13.33
CA GLY A 144 11.05 28.87 12.90
C GLY A 144 10.88 29.09 11.38
N THR A 145 11.03 28.05 10.57
CA THR A 145 10.73 28.15 9.14
C THR A 145 9.26 27.82 8.85
N ASP A 146 8.53 28.75 8.23
CA ASP A 146 7.28 28.42 7.55
C ASP A 146 7.61 27.41 6.46
N TYR A 147 6.94 26.26 6.49
CA TYR A 147 7.17 25.20 5.54
C TYR A 147 6.66 25.64 4.16
N GLU A 148 7.58 25.93 3.24
CA GLU A 148 7.23 26.18 1.85
C GLU A 148 7.05 24.84 1.14
N ILE A 149 5.80 24.54 0.72
CA ILE A 149 5.50 23.34 -0.06
C ILE A 149 6.32 23.39 -1.35
N VAL A 150 7.31 22.50 -1.44
CA VAL A 150 8.12 22.35 -2.63
C VAL A 150 7.22 21.95 -3.79
N LYS A 151 7.23 22.76 -4.85
CA LYS A 151 6.49 22.42 -6.08
C LYS A 151 7.09 21.17 -6.68
N ASP A 152 6.21 20.21 -6.93
CA ASP A 152 6.57 18.98 -7.59
C ASP A 152 7.17 19.23 -8.98
N GLU A 153 8.42 18.79 -9.16
CA GLU A 153 9.03 18.68 -10.48
C GLU A 153 8.73 17.27 -11.00
N ARG A 154 7.66 17.13 -11.78
CA ARG A 154 7.08 15.86 -12.26
C ARG A 154 8.07 14.95 -12.98
N GLU A 155 9.15 15.49 -13.55
CA GLU A 155 10.20 14.70 -14.19
C GLU A 155 11.05 13.97 -13.15
N ASP A 156 11.32 14.59 -11.99
CA ASP A 156 12.05 13.99 -10.89
C ASP A 156 11.19 12.97 -10.14
N ALA A 157 9.87 13.16 -10.10
CA ALA A 157 8.93 12.22 -9.50
C ALA A 157 9.00 10.82 -10.12
N ARG A 158 9.29 10.72 -11.40
CA ARG A 158 9.45 9.43 -12.10
C ARG A 158 10.73 8.68 -11.70
N ALA A 159 11.76 9.40 -11.30
CA ALA A 159 13.04 8.82 -10.90
C ALA A 159 13.03 8.30 -9.45
N THR A 160 12.05 8.72 -8.66
CA THR A 160 11.96 8.40 -7.24
C THR A 160 10.85 7.38 -6.97
N THR A 161 11.06 6.14 -7.36
CA THR A 161 10.34 4.99 -6.79
C THR A 161 10.86 4.76 -5.37
N GLY A 162 10.62 5.69 -4.49
CA GLY A 162 10.95 5.54 -3.08
C GLY A 162 9.86 4.74 -2.37
N ALA A 163 10.24 4.03 -1.34
CA ALA A 163 9.29 3.36 -0.46
C ALA A 163 8.18 4.33 -0.01
N LEU A 164 6.94 3.85 0.03
CA LEU A 164 5.81 4.58 0.65
C LEU A 164 6.03 4.83 2.14
N VAL A 165 7.00 4.16 2.69
CA VAL A 165 7.28 4.12 4.11
C VAL A 165 8.64 4.78 4.35
N HIS A 166 8.68 5.78 5.20
CA HIS A 166 9.89 6.48 5.62
C HIS A 166 10.09 6.32 7.11
N GLU A 167 11.29 5.98 7.52
CA GLU A 167 11.71 6.10 8.92
C GLU A 167 11.76 7.59 9.31
N LEU A 168 11.18 7.94 10.44
CA LEU A 168 11.15 9.30 10.99
C LEU A 168 12.44 9.61 11.75
#